data_0a2d1940dfaeb97b5500050673b73b6c
#
_entry.id   0a2d1940dfaeb97b5500050673b73b6c
#
_cell.length_a   1.000
_cell.length_b   1.000
_cell.length_c   1.000
_cell.angle_alpha   90.00
_cell.angle_beta   90.00
_cell.angle_gamma   90.00
#
_symmetry.space_group_name_H-M   'P 1'
#
loop_
_entity.id
_entity.type
_entity.pdbx_description
1 polymer ?
#
loop_
_entity_poly.entity_id
_entity_poly.type
_entity_poly.pdbx_seq_one_letter_code
_entity_poly.pdbx_strand_id
1 'polypeptide(L)'
;TMLQKFKIYFNQMSAELDTYTKQVYLSKIKQTEAELNALKSQIYPHFLYNTLEVIRMTAVGRNDPMVADMIEALSDQIRYVIGTVNDLVPLGREVDILTKYIYLLNCRFSNKVTFSYDCAHLENILIPKLILQPIVENSFIHGIKPMDGPGHIQLMAERLDNTVTLTVMDNGVGMDEDALNKLYTLLDSD
;
A
#
# COMPACT_ATOMS: atom_id res chain seq x y z
N THR A 1 21.84 -53.71 4.20
CA THR A 1 22.69 -53.44 5.34
C THR A 1 22.01 -52.51 6.33
N MET A 2 22.39 -52.54 7.60
CA MET A 2 21.83 -51.67 8.66
C MET A 2 21.89 -50.18 8.32
N LEU A 3 22.97 -49.75 7.69
CA LEU A 3 23.20 -48.39 7.22
C LEU A 3 22.18 -47.90 6.14
N GLN A 4 21.78 -48.81 5.24
CA GLN A 4 20.76 -48.46 4.23
C GLN A 4 19.38 -48.28 4.82
N LYS A 5 19.00 -49.09 5.82
CA LYS A 5 17.75 -48.90 6.54
C LYS A 5 17.74 -47.61 7.34
N PHE A 6 18.84 -47.26 8.00
CA PHE A 6 18.99 -45.97 8.68
C PHE A 6 18.83 -44.79 7.75
N LYS A 7 19.48 -44.81 6.59
CA LYS A 7 19.36 -43.74 5.58
C LYS A 7 17.94 -43.57 5.08
N ILE A 8 17.21 -44.67 4.87
CA ILE A 8 15.80 -44.62 4.42
C ILE A 8 14.92 -43.99 5.51
N TYR A 9 15.04 -44.41 6.76
CA TYR A 9 14.25 -43.85 7.86
C TYR A 9 14.59 -42.38 8.13
N PHE A 10 15.86 -42.00 8.03
CA PHE A 10 16.29 -40.61 8.16
C PHE A 10 15.70 -39.71 7.07
N ASN A 11 15.73 -40.15 5.81
CA ASN A 11 15.15 -39.41 4.72
C ASN A 11 13.63 -39.31 4.82
N GLN A 12 12.95 -40.35 5.28
CA GLN A 12 11.50 -40.33 5.52
C GLN A 12 11.17 -39.33 6.64
N MET A 13 11.87 -39.40 7.76
CA MET A 13 11.67 -38.46 8.88
C MET A 13 11.92 -37.01 8.47
N SER A 14 12.97 -36.75 7.67
CA SER A 14 13.27 -35.40 7.15
C SER A 14 12.14 -34.90 6.24
N ALA A 15 11.62 -35.74 5.35
CA ALA A 15 10.51 -35.38 4.46
C ALA A 15 9.19 -35.15 5.23
N GLU A 16 8.91 -35.95 6.25
CA GLU A 16 7.76 -35.76 7.13
C GLU A 16 7.88 -34.47 7.94
N LEU A 17 9.07 -34.15 8.43
CA LEU A 17 9.35 -32.92 9.17
C LEU A 17 9.15 -31.68 8.28
N ASP A 18 9.64 -31.71 7.05
CA ASP A 18 9.42 -30.65 6.04
C ASP A 18 7.94 -30.45 5.75
N THR A 19 7.22 -31.56 5.57
CA THR A 19 5.78 -31.51 5.31
C THR A 19 5.02 -30.95 6.50
N TYR A 20 5.34 -31.40 7.70
CA TYR A 20 4.74 -30.92 8.95
C TYR A 20 5.01 -29.42 9.16
N THR A 21 6.26 -29.01 8.96
CA THR A 21 6.66 -27.59 9.07
C THR A 21 5.87 -26.72 8.10
N LYS A 22 5.75 -27.12 6.83
CA LYS A 22 4.93 -26.41 5.83
C LYS A 22 3.45 -26.33 6.25
N GLN A 23 2.89 -27.42 6.78
CA GLN A 23 1.50 -27.41 7.26
C GLN A 23 1.29 -26.47 8.44
N VAL A 24 2.22 -26.41 9.39
CA VAL A 24 2.18 -25.49 10.53
C VAL A 24 2.24 -24.05 10.05
N TYR A 25 3.15 -23.71 9.12
CA TYR A 25 3.24 -22.36 8.54
C TYR A 25 1.95 -21.97 7.80
N LEU A 26 1.42 -22.85 6.96
CA LEU A 26 0.17 -22.59 6.23
C LEU A 26 -1.02 -22.42 7.19
N SER A 27 -1.08 -23.22 8.26
CA SER A 27 -2.12 -23.09 9.29
C SER A 27 -2.02 -21.74 10.01
N LYS A 28 -0.78 -21.31 10.35
CA LYS A 28 -0.54 -20.02 11.00
C LYS A 28 -0.93 -18.85 10.11
N ILE A 29 -0.58 -18.89 8.83
CA ILE A 29 -0.98 -17.88 7.84
C ILE A 29 -2.50 -17.76 7.80
N LYS A 30 -3.22 -18.89 7.62
CA LYS A 30 -4.69 -18.92 7.59
C LYS A 30 -5.33 -18.39 8.87
N GLN A 31 -4.75 -18.69 10.02
CA GLN A 31 -5.21 -18.18 11.31
C GLN A 31 -5.07 -16.66 11.36
N THR A 32 -3.89 -16.13 10.99
CA THR A 32 -3.64 -14.68 10.97
C THR A 32 -4.55 -13.95 9.98
N GLU A 33 -4.79 -14.53 8.79
CA GLU A 33 -5.75 -13.98 7.82
C GLU A 33 -7.18 -13.95 8.37
N ALA A 34 -7.61 -15.01 9.07
CA ALA A 34 -8.93 -15.05 9.70
C ALA A 34 -9.07 -14.00 10.82
N GLU A 35 -8.05 -13.82 11.64
CA GLU A 35 -8.00 -12.80 12.69
C GLU A 35 -8.05 -11.39 12.10
N LEU A 36 -7.29 -11.12 11.02
CA LEU A 36 -7.34 -9.85 10.29
C LEU A 36 -8.71 -9.57 9.67
N ASN A 37 -9.33 -10.59 9.09
CA ASN A 37 -10.67 -10.46 8.52
C ASN A 37 -11.73 -10.22 9.60
N ALA A 38 -11.61 -10.87 10.76
CA ALA A 38 -12.49 -10.62 11.91
C ALA A 38 -12.33 -9.18 12.43
N LEU A 39 -11.09 -8.66 12.54
CA LEU A 39 -10.83 -7.27 12.90
C LEU A 39 -11.38 -6.28 11.88
N LYS A 40 -11.20 -6.55 10.58
CA LYS A 40 -11.79 -5.72 9.50
C LYS A 40 -13.32 -5.70 9.55
N SER A 41 -13.96 -6.82 9.93
CA SER A 41 -15.42 -6.90 10.03
C SER A 41 -16.01 -6.12 11.22
N GLN A 42 -15.20 -5.82 12.26
CA GLN A 42 -15.62 -4.97 13.38
C GLN A 42 -15.79 -3.51 12.98
N ILE A 43 -15.15 -3.07 11.91
CA ILE A 43 -15.46 -1.80 11.26
C ILE A 43 -16.69 -2.07 10.40
N TYR A 44 -17.84 -1.57 10.74
CA TYR A 44 -19.05 -1.70 9.91
C TYR A 44 -18.91 -0.89 8.62
N PRO A 45 -18.34 -1.45 7.49
CA PRO A 45 -18.01 -0.65 6.31
C PRO A 45 -19.23 0.01 5.70
N HIS A 46 -20.35 -0.70 5.69
CA HIS A 46 -21.61 -0.19 5.16
C HIS A 46 -22.12 1.02 5.95
N PHE A 47 -21.98 1.02 7.28
CA PHE A 47 -22.35 2.18 8.10
C PHE A 47 -21.48 3.40 7.77
N LEU A 48 -20.15 3.20 7.63
CA LEU A 48 -19.24 4.28 7.27
C LEU A 48 -19.57 4.87 5.90
N TYR A 49 -19.77 4.03 4.89
CA TYR A 49 -20.10 4.52 3.54
C TYR A 49 -21.42 5.26 3.50
N ASN A 50 -22.45 4.73 4.15
CA ASN A 50 -23.74 5.40 4.20
C ASN A 50 -23.66 6.74 4.93
N THR A 51 -22.92 6.82 6.03
CA THR A 51 -22.73 8.06 6.77
C THR A 51 -21.99 9.10 5.93
N LEU A 52 -20.90 8.71 5.26
CA LEU A 52 -20.14 9.58 4.36
C LEU A 52 -21.01 10.06 3.20
N GLU A 53 -21.83 9.18 2.62
CA GLU A 53 -22.75 9.56 1.54
C GLU A 53 -23.81 10.58 1.99
N VAL A 54 -24.36 10.42 3.19
CA VAL A 54 -25.30 11.42 3.77
C VAL A 54 -24.60 12.77 3.94
N ILE A 55 -23.35 12.81 4.42
CA ILE A 55 -22.57 14.04 4.57
C ILE A 55 -22.30 14.67 3.19
N ARG A 56 -21.91 13.87 2.21
CA ARG A 56 -21.66 14.30 0.83
C ARG A 56 -22.91 14.94 0.23
N MET A 57 -24.06 14.25 0.32
CA MET A 57 -25.33 14.77 -0.20
C MET A 57 -25.77 16.04 0.52
N THR A 58 -25.50 16.16 1.82
CA THR A 58 -25.76 17.39 2.58
C THR A 58 -24.92 18.56 2.08
N ALA A 59 -23.61 18.31 1.78
CA ALA A 59 -22.74 19.32 1.20
C ALA A 59 -23.21 19.76 -0.20
N VAL A 60 -23.59 18.81 -1.05
CA VAL A 60 -24.19 19.11 -2.37
C VAL A 60 -25.46 19.97 -2.24
N GLY A 61 -26.35 19.61 -1.31
CA GLY A 61 -27.58 20.36 -1.03
C GLY A 61 -27.35 21.79 -0.51
N ARG A 62 -26.15 22.05 0.04
CA ARG A 62 -25.71 23.38 0.50
C ARG A 62 -24.86 24.13 -0.51
N ASN A 63 -24.70 23.61 -1.75
CA ASN A 63 -23.82 24.13 -2.77
C ASN A 63 -22.35 24.27 -2.31
N ASP A 64 -21.84 23.30 -1.54
CA ASP A 64 -20.45 23.21 -1.13
C ASP A 64 -19.75 22.04 -1.87
N PRO A 65 -19.30 22.26 -3.11
CA PRO A 65 -18.67 21.22 -3.92
C PRO A 65 -17.34 20.76 -3.32
N MET A 66 -16.59 21.65 -2.68
CA MET A 66 -15.29 21.30 -2.08
C MET A 66 -15.47 20.24 -0.99
N VAL A 67 -16.42 20.42 -0.08
CA VAL A 67 -16.69 19.42 0.97
C VAL A 67 -17.25 18.14 0.36
N ALA A 68 -18.10 18.22 -0.67
CA ALA A 68 -18.62 17.04 -1.36
C ALA A 68 -17.48 16.21 -1.98
N ASP A 69 -16.54 16.85 -2.69
CA ASP A 69 -15.39 16.20 -3.31
C ASP A 69 -14.42 15.59 -2.29
N MET A 70 -14.21 16.30 -1.15
CA MET A 70 -13.39 15.75 -0.04
C MET A 70 -14.03 14.47 0.53
N ILE A 71 -15.34 14.45 0.74
CA ILE A 71 -16.03 13.27 1.25
C ILE A 71 -16.00 12.11 0.23
N GLU A 72 -16.12 12.40 -1.05
CA GLU A 72 -16.02 11.40 -2.10
C GLU A 72 -14.61 10.78 -2.13
N ALA A 73 -13.56 11.62 -2.14
CA ALA A 73 -12.17 11.15 -2.11
C ALA A 73 -11.88 10.30 -0.86
N LEU A 74 -12.38 10.71 0.32
CA LEU A 74 -12.24 9.96 1.56
C LEU A 74 -13.00 8.62 1.50
N SER A 75 -14.22 8.61 0.97
CA SER A 75 -15.02 7.39 0.81
C SER A 75 -14.32 6.37 -0.09
N ASP A 76 -13.70 6.83 -1.17
CA ASP A 76 -12.95 5.97 -2.08
C ASP A 76 -11.67 5.41 -1.45
N GLN A 77 -10.95 6.21 -0.66
CA GLN A 77 -9.80 5.74 0.14
C GLN A 77 -10.23 4.62 1.11
N ILE A 78 -11.28 4.85 1.89
CA ILE A 78 -11.79 3.89 2.86
C ILE A 78 -12.26 2.61 2.15
N ARG A 79 -13.00 2.74 1.04
CA ARG A 79 -13.47 1.62 0.24
C ARG A 79 -12.31 0.81 -0.33
N TYR A 80 -11.25 1.50 -0.75
CA TYR A 80 -10.06 0.85 -1.26
C TYR A 80 -9.33 0.06 -0.17
N VAL A 81 -9.12 0.62 1.01
CA VAL A 81 -8.43 -0.04 2.12
C VAL A 81 -9.22 -1.23 2.66
N ILE A 82 -10.55 -1.04 2.90
CA ILE A 82 -11.40 -2.06 3.55
C ILE A 82 -11.88 -3.13 2.55
N GLY A 83 -11.99 -2.80 1.27
CA GLY A 83 -12.52 -3.69 0.23
C GLY A 83 -11.77 -5.01 0.11
N THR A 84 -12.41 -5.98 -0.56
CA THR A 84 -11.88 -7.35 -0.76
C THR A 84 -10.42 -7.34 -1.17
N VAL A 85 -9.65 -8.16 -0.49
CA VAL A 85 -8.21 -8.35 -0.72
C VAL A 85 -8.03 -9.16 -2.01
N ASN A 86 -8.12 -8.48 -3.16
CA ASN A 86 -7.35 -8.93 -4.30
C ASN A 86 -5.94 -8.44 -4.04
N ASP A 87 -5.00 -9.33 -3.84
CA ASP A 87 -3.61 -8.99 -3.55
C ASP A 87 -2.95 -8.20 -4.70
N LEU A 88 -3.52 -8.27 -5.91
CA LEU A 88 -3.04 -7.59 -7.11
C LEU A 88 -4.12 -6.69 -7.72
N VAL A 89 -3.73 -5.48 -8.08
CA VAL A 89 -4.59 -4.47 -8.71
C VAL A 89 -3.84 -3.81 -9.88
N PRO A 90 -4.56 -3.29 -10.90
CA PRO A 90 -3.92 -2.49 -11.94
C PRO A 90 -3.18 -1.28 -11.36
N LEU A 91 -1.99 -0.97 -11.87
CA LEU A 91 -1.21 0.21 -11.48
C LEU A 91 -2.03 1.50 -11.59
N GLY A 92 -2.81 1.66 -12.65
CA GLY A 92 -3.70 2.82 -12.82
C GLY A 92 -4.67 2.99 -11.65
N ARG A 93 -5.11 1.90 -11.03
CA ARG A 93 -5.99 1.98 -9.84
C ARG A 93 -5.25 2.52 -8.60
N GLU A 94 -4.00 2.12 -8.38
CA GLU A 94 -3.15 2.70 -7.32
C GLU A 94 -2.93 4.20 -7.58
N VAL A 95 -2.66 4.60 -8.83
CA VAL A 95 -2.47 6.00 -9.21
C VAL A 95 -3.72 6.84 -8.96
N ASP A 96 -4.91 6.33 -9.30
CA ASP A 96 -6.18 7.00 -9.01
C ASP A 96 -6.37 7.27 -7.51
N ILE A 97 -6.09 6.25 -6.70
CA ILE A 97 -6.19 6.34 -5.24
C ILE A 97 -5.15 7.31 -4.68
N LEU A 98 -3.92 7.28 -5.17
CA LEU A 98 -2.88 8.25 -4.78
C LEU A 98 -3.27 9.68 -5.14
N THR A 99 -3.85 9.92 -6.31
CA THR A 99 -4.32 11.24 -6.72
C THR A 99 -5.37 11.78 -5.74
N LYS A 100 -6.31 10.94 -5.32
CA LYS A 100 -7.32 11.30 -4.30
C LYS A 100 -6.70 11.54 -2.93
N TYR A 101 -5.69 10.76 -2.54
CA TYR A 101 -4.95 10.97 -1.31
C TYR A 101 -4.23 12.34 -1.30
N ILE A 102 -3.52 12.66 -2.37
CA ILE A 102 -2.85 13.96 -2.54
C ILE A 102 -3.85 15.13 -2.52
N TYR A 103 -5.02 14.96 -3.15
CA TYR A 103 -6.09 15.96 -3.07
C TYR A 103 -6.51 16.24 -1.62
N LEU A 104 -6.73 15.19 -0.81
CA LEU A 104 -7.07 15.33 0.61
C LEU A 104 -5.94 16.00 1.42
N LEU A 105 -4.68 15.66 1.14
CA LEU A 105 -3.53 16.34 1.74
C LEU A 105 -3.53 17.84 1.41
N ASN A 106 -3.78 18.20 0.17
CA ASN A 106 -3.82 19.59 -0.28
C ASN A 106 -4.96 20.40 0.35
N CYS A 107 -6.13 19.78 0.56
CA CYS A 107 -7.21 20.39 1.34
C CYS A 107 -6.79 20.67 2.79
N ARG A 108 -6.03 19.75 3.40
CA ARG A 108 -5.57 19.88 4.80
C ARG A 108 -4.39 20.80 4.99
N PHE A 109 -3.47 20.85 4.02
CA PHE A 109 -2.17 21.53 4.12
C PHE A 109 -1.99 22.67 3.12
N SER A 110 -3.10 23.29 2.67
CA SER A 110 -3.10 24.49 1.84
C SER A 110 -2.27 24.35 0.55
N ASN A 111 -2.52 23.31 -0.23
CA ASN A 111 -1.83 23.01 -1.49
C ASN A 111 -0.32 22.82 -1.33
N LYS A 112 0.09 22.11 -0.27
CA LYS A 112 1.47 21.87 0.09
C LYS A 112 2.24 20.98 -0.90
N VAL A 113 1.56 20.12 -1.67
CA VAL A 113 2.19 19.13 -2.54
C VAL A 113 1.54 19.05 -3.92
N THR A 114 2.38 18.98 -4.96
CA THR A 114 1.97 18.62 -6.31
C THR A 114 2.36 17.17 -6.60
N PHE A 115 1.56 16.47 -7.41
CA PHE A 115 1.81 15.10 -7.81
C PHE A 115 1.75 14.98 -9.32
N SER A 116 2.77 14.35 -9.90
CA SER A 116 2.77 13.96 -11.30
C SER A 116 3.12 12.48 -11.44
N TYR A 117 2.66 11.87 -12.52
CA TYR A 117 3.01 10.49 -12.82
C TYR A 117 3.21 10.29 -14.32
N ASP A 118 4.11 9.36 -14.65
CA ASP A 118 4.33 8.83 -15.98
C ASP A 118 4.40 7.30 -15.88
N CYS A 119 3.35 6.64 -16.32
CA CYS A 119 3.23 5.18 -16.28
C CYS A 119 3.43 4.53 -17.66
N ALA A 120 3.73 5.30 -18.72
CA ALA A 120 4.15 4.82 -20.04
C ALA A 120 3.36 3.59 -20.57
N HIS A 121 2.05 3.63 -20.54
CA HIS A 121 1.15 2.53 -20.96
C HIS A 121 1.19 1.28 -20.07
N LEU A 122 1.68 1.41 -18.84
CA LEU A 122 1.76 0.32 -17.86
C LEU A 122 0.60 0.33 -16.85
N GLU A 123 -0.46 1.13 -17.09
CA GLU A 123 -1.61 1.28 -16.19
C GLU A 123 -2.32 -0.04 -15.87
N ASN A 124 -2.25 -1.00 -16.80
CA ASN A 124 -2.91 -2.31 -16.67
C ASN A 124 -2.03 -3.40 -16.05
N ILE A 125 -0.76 -3.13 -15.72
CA ILE A 125 0.05 -4.11 -15.01
C ILE A 125 -0.51 -4.34 -13.62
N LEU A 126 -0.45 -5.59 -13.17
CA LEU A 126 -0.90 -5.96 -11.84
C LEU A 126 0.24 -5.80 -10.83
N ILE A 127 -0.01 -5.01 -9.81
CA ILE A 127 0.91 -4.77 -8.69
C ILE A 127 0.22 -5.08 -7.36
N PRO A 128 0.96 -5.34 -6.28
CA PRO A 128 0.38 -5.49 -4.96
C PRO A 128 -0.40 -4.24 -4.55
N LYS A 129 -1.59 -4.45 -4.00
CA LYS A 129 -2.45 -3.38 -3.50
C LYS A 129 -1.80 -2.62 -2.35
N LEU A 130 -1.95 -1.30 -2.31
CA LEU A 130 -1.42 -0.41 -1.27
C LEU A 130 0.12 -0.37 -1.19
N ILE A 131 0.83 -0.75 -2.27
CA ILE A 131 2.29 -0.72 -2.27
C ILE A 131 2.83 0.71 -2.43
N LEU A 132 2.17 1.56 -3.21
CA LEU A 132 2.64 2.91 -3.52
C LEU A 132 2.25 3.92 -2.43
N GLN A 133 1.11 3.77 -1.81
CA GLN A 133 0.60 4.74 -0.83
C GLN A 133 1.55 4.97 0.35
N PRO A 134 2.13 3.94 1.02
CA PRO A 134 3.07 4.17 2.12
C PRO A 134 4.33 4.92 1.70
N ILE A 135 4.80 4.70 0.46
CA ILE A 135 5.99 5.37 -0.06
C ILE A 135 5.70 6.86 -0.27
N VAL A 136 4.59 7.18 -0.92
CA VAL A 136 4.13 8.56 -1.14
C VAL A 136 3.82 9.27 0.18
N GLU A 137 3.25 8.54 1.15
CA GLU A 137 3.00 9.05 2.50
C GLU A 137 4.32 9.41 3.22
N ASN A 138 5.33 8.56 3.13
CA ASN A 138 6.65 8.82 3.67
C ASN A 138 7.31 10.06 3.00
N SER A 139 7.26 10.15 1.68
CA SER A 139 7.74 11.33 0.93
C SER A 139 7.05 12.61 1.40
N PHE A 140 5.74 12.57 1.63
CA PHE A 140 5.01 13.73 2.13
C PHE A 140 5.38 14.05 3.59
N ILE A 141 5.28 13.09 4.51
CA ILE A 141 5.44 13.33 5.95
C ILE A 141 6.87 13.73 6.29
N HIS A 142 7.86 13.04 5.75
CA HIS A 142 9.26 13.22 6.10
C HIS A 142 10.01 14.12 5.13
N GLY A 143 9.62 14.17 3.85
CA GLY A 143 10.27 14.98 2.83
C GLY A 143 9.65 16.37 2.71
N ILE A 144 8.36 16.46 2.39
CA ILE A 144 7.73 17.72 1.94
C ILE A 144 7.15 18.52 3.09
N LYS A 145 6.49 17.87 4.05
CA LYS A 145 5.83 18.57 5.16
C LYS A 145 6.77 19.47 5.97
N PRO A 146 8.05 19.10 6.22
CA PRO A 146 9.00 19.96 6.93
C PRO A 146 9.51 21.14 6.12
N MET A 147 9.36 21.18 4.79
CA MET A 147 9.86 22.28 3.94
C MET A 147 9.10 23.58 4.16
N ASP A 148 9.76 24.71 3.91
CA ASP A 148 9.17 26.06 3.87
C ASP A 148 8.51 26.34 2.53
N GLY A 149 7.92 25.54 1.82
CA GLY A 149 7.28 25.79 0.51
C GLY A 149 6.54 24.58 0.01
N PRO A 150 5.93 24.67 -1.16
CA PRO A 150 5.29 23.52 -1.80
C PRO A 150 6.35 22.53 -2.28
N GLY A 151 6.02 21.24 -2.15
CA GLY A 151 6.83 20.15 -2.65
C GLY A 151 6.23 19.50 -3.90
N HIS A 152 6.98 18.58 -4.47
CA HIS A 152 6.58 17.79 -5.62
C HIS A 152 6.91 16.34 -5.40
N ILE A 153 5.95 15.45 -5.72
CA ILE A 153 6.15 14.00 -5.77
C ILE A 153 5.91 13.54 -7.20
N GLN A 154 6.82 12.74 -7.73
CA GLN A 154 6.71 12.14 -9.06
C GLN A 154 6.77 10.64 -8.96
N LEU A 155 5.81 9.96 -9.61
CA LEU A 155 5.81 8.52 -9.83
C LEU A 155 6.17 8.24 -11.28
N MET A 156 7.14 7.37 -11.50
CA MET A 156 7.48 6.86 -12.84
C MET A 156 7.37 5.35 -12.84
N ALA A 157 6.89 4.79 -13.96
CA ALA A 157 6.86 3.36 -14.20
C ALA A 157 7.54 3.06 -15.54
N GLU A 158 8.58 2.24 -15.49
CA GLU A 158 9.34 1.86 -16.67
C GLU A 158 9.40 0.33 -16.78
N ARG A 159 9.36 -0.17 -17.99
CA ARG A 159 9.53 -1.59 -18.27
C ARG A 159 10.81 -1.84 -19.06
N LEU A 160 11.67 -2.66 -18.49
CA LEU A 160 12.86 -3.17 -19.15
C LEU A 160 12.78 -4.70 -19.18
N ASP A 161 12.65 -5.27 -20.36
CA ASP A 161 12.45 -6.70 -20.58
C ASP A 161 11.28 -7.27 -19.78
N ASN A 162 11.54 -8.13 -18.81
CA ASN A 162 10.57 -8.77 -17.93
C ASN A 162 10.39 -8.06 -16.57
N THR A 163 11.12 -6.98 -16.34
CA THR A 163 11.09 -6.24 -15.07
C THR A 163 10.36 -4.92 -15.25
N VAL A 164 9.49 -4.60 -14.30
CA VAL A 164 8.86 -3.28 -14.20
C VAL A 164 9.44 -2.59 -12.97
N THR A 165 9.98 -1.40 -13.18
CA THR A 165 10.52 -0.54 -12.13
C THR A 165 9.54 0.58 -11.85
N LEU A 166 9.14 0.72 -10.59
CA LEU A 166 8.34 1.82 -10.10
C LEU A 166 9.25 2.74 -9.28
N THR A 167 9.34 4.00 -9.66
CA THR A 167 10.19 5.00 -9.00
C THR A 167 9.33 6.12 -8.46
N VAL A 168 9.44 6.37 -7.15
CA VAL A 168 8.83 7.54 -6.50
C VAL A 168 9.95 8.49 -6.13
N MET A 169 9.85 9.72 -6.60
CA MET A 169 10.79 10.80 -6.32
C MET A 169 10.08 11.97 -5.64
N ASP A 170 10.71 12.57 -4.67
CA ASP A 170 10.26 13.83 -4.08
C ASP A 170 11.41 14.86 -4.05
N ASN A 171 11.05 16.13 -3.95
CA ASN A 171 12.00 17.23 -3.77
C ASN A 171 12.04 17.71 -2.31
N GLY A 172 11.76 16.82 -1.37
CA GLY A 172 11.74 17.08 0.06
C GLY A 172 13.11 17.40 0.67
N VAL A 173 13.14 17.50 1.99
CA VAL A 173 14.38 17.77 2.74
C VAL A 173 15.43 16.65 2.67
N GLY A 174 15.03 15.47 2.17
CA GLY A 174 15.91 14.30 2.08
C GLY A 174 16.21 13.63 3.41
N MET A 175 17.18 12.71 3.39
CA MET A 175 17.71 12.00 4.56
C MET A 175 19.16 12.41 4.79
N ASP A 176 19.58 12.52 6.05
CA ASP A 176 20.99 12.67 6.38
C ASP A 176 21.75 11.33 6.16
N GLU A 177 23.09 11.40 6.17
CA GLU A 177 23.95 10.24 5.92
C GLU A 177 23.72 9.12 6.95
N ASP A 178 23.44 9.46 8.19
CA ASP A 178 23.23 8.50 9.27
C ASP A 178 21.90 7.73 9.07
N ALA A 179 20.83 8.42 8.69
CA ALA A 179 19.54 7.82 8.38
C ALA A 179 19.63 6.91 7.14
N LEU A 180 20.36 7.37 6.11
CA LEU A 180 20.56 6.63 4.88
C LEU A 180 21.37 5.34 5.12
N ASN A 181 22.44 5.39 5.90
CA ASN A 181 23.26 4.24 6.26
C ASN A 181 22.48 3.20 7.07
N LYS A 182 21.63 3.64 8.01
CA LYS A 182 20.74 2.76 8.77
C LYS A 182 19.75 2.05 7.84
N LEU A 183 19.18 2.76 6.88
CA LEU A 183 18.25 2.19 5.90
C LEU A 183 18.94 1.10 5.05
N TYR A 184 20.13 1.37 4.51
CA TYR A 184 20.89 0.37 3.75
C TYR A 184 21.23 -0.86 4.60
N THR A 185 21.63 -0.67 5.85
CA THR A 185 21.91 -1.79 6.77
C THR A 185 20.69 -2.68 7.01
N LEU A 186 19.48 -2.09 7.08
CA LEU A 186 18.24 -2.82 7.23
C LEU A 186 17.86 -3.59 5.96
N LEU A 187 18.08 -3.00 4.78
CA LEU A 187 17.76 -3.63 3.49
C LEU A 187 18.74 -4.77 3.13
N ASP A 188 20.00 -4.69 3.58
CA ASP A 188 21.00 -5.72 3.33
C ASP A 188 20.95 -6.88 4.37
N SER A 189 20.08 -6.80 5.39
CA SER A 189 19.98 -7.80 6.46
C SER A 189 18.96 -8.92 6.20
N ASP A 190 18.30 -8.95 5.05
CA ASP A 190 17.42 -10.01 4.54
C ASP A 190 18.15 -10.86 3.49
#